data_7de2b4c2a9711861b5efbada28f12684
#
_entry.id   7de2b4c2a9711861b5efbada28f12684
#
_cell.length_a   1.000
_cell.length_b   1.000
_cell.length_c   1.000
_cell.angle_alpha   90.00
_cell.angle_beta   90.00
_cell.angle_gamma   90.00
#
_symmetry.space_group_name_H-M   'P 1'
#
loop_
_entity.id
_entity.type
_entity.pdbx_description
1 polymer ?
#
loop_
_entity_poly.entity_id
_entity_poly.type
_entity_poly.pdbx_seq_one_letter_code
_entity_poly.pdbx_strand_id
1 'polypeptide(L)'
;MKRLFILTGLLLLTGALFNRTIAQNRENQVREQSIKYQRLMAYIDAFYVDTVNLQKLTEDAIIKALSDLDPHSVYITKEEVDEMNEPLEGGFFGIGIQFTILRDTLAVVAIVPGGPSEKAGLMAGDRIVSVDGENIAGKKLSNTEVRKRLKGEEGTIVKVGVLRGHENMDFRIIRGKIPIYSIDATYMLDKTTGYIKLSRFAATTIDEFEEAVKKLQAQGMKDLILDLQTNGGGYMGAAIGIADHLLDGRKMIVYTDGVNSGRLSLIH
;
A
#
# COMPACT_ATOMS: atom_id res chain seq x y z
N MET A 1 -54.41 -5.99 31.20
CA MET A 1 -53.62 -6.05 29.92
C MET A 1 -53.50 -4.73 29.20
N LYS A 2 -54.54 -3.98 28.85
CA LYS A 2 -54.45 -2.70 28.11
C LYS A 2 -53.55 -1.64 28.78
N ARG A 3 -53.55 -1.50 30.11
CA ARG A 3 -52.68 -0.52 30.82
C ARG A 3 -51.19 -0.85 30.78
N LEU A 4 -50.82 -2.15 30.71
CA LEU A 4 -49.43 -2.60 30.61
C LEU A 4 -48.85 -2.30 29.23
N PHE A 5 -49.63 -2.46 28.15
CA PHE A 5 -49.22 -2.12 26.78
C PHE A 5 -49.00 -0.61 26.56
N ILE A 6 -49.81 0.22 27.27
CA ILE A 6 -49.63 1.69 27.18
C ILE A 6 -48.35 2.12 27.90
N LEU A 7 -48.01 1.50 29.06
CA LEU A 7 -46.77 1.82 29.79
C LEU A 7 -45.52 1.38 29.01
N THR A 8 -45.51 0.19 28.40
CA THR A 8 -44.39 -0.28 27.56
C THR A 8 -44.21 0.55 26.29
N GLY A 9 -45.33 0.95 25.66
CA GLY A 9 -45.26 1.86 24.49
C GLY A 9 -44.71 3.25 24.83
N LEU A 10 -45.06 3.79 25.99
CA LEU A 10 -44.57 5.08 26.47
C LEU A 10 -43.05 5.03 26.79
N LEU A 11 -42.59 3.91 27.39
CA LEU A 11 -41.15 3.71 27.70
C LEU A 11 -40.30 3.58 26.43
N LEU A 12 -40.81 2.89 25.41
CA LEU A 12 -40.12 2.76 24.12
C LEU A 12 -40.06 4.12 23.37
N LEU A 13 -41.15 4.90 23.45
CA LEU A 13 -41.17 6.24 22.81
C LEU A 13 -40.18 7.22 23.47
N THR A 14 -40.13 7.20 24.84
CA THR A 14 -39.16 8.04 25.58
C THR A 14 -37.72 7.64 25.32
N GLY A 15 -37.40 6.33 25.22
CA GLY A 15 -36.08 5.84 24.85
C GLY A 15 -35.67 6.25 23.43
N ALA A 16 -36.59 6.19 22.47
CA ALA A 16 -36.32 6.61 21.09
C ALA A 16 -36.10 8.12 20.98
N LEU A 17 -36.84 8.93 21.73
CA LEU A 17 -36.67 10.39 21.79
C LEU A 17 -35.35 10.75 22.46
N PHE A 18 -34.96 10.06 23.54
CA PHE A 18 -33.69 10.31 24.24
C PHE A 18 -32.49 9.99 23.37
N ASN A 19 -32.50 8.87 22.63
CA ASN A 19 -31.44 8.52 21.68
C ASN A 19 -31.33 9.54 20.53
N ARG A 20 -32.45 10.04 20.01
CA ARG A 20 -32.45 11.10 19.00
C ARG A 20 -31.84 12.40 19.51
N THR A 21 -32.14 12.77 20.74
CA THR A 21 -31.60 14.02 21.34
C THR A 21 -30.08 13.93 21.55
N ILE A 22 -29.56 12.77 21.96
CA ILE A 22 -28.12 12.54 22.13
C ILE A 22 -27.40 12.59 20.77
N ALA A 23 -27.96 11.93 19.75
CA ALA A 23 -27.39 11.93 18.40
C ALA A 23 -27.34 13.35 17.81
N GLN A 24 -28.43 14.11 17.95
CA GLN A 24 -28.53 15.47 17.47
C GLN A 24 -27.59 16.44 18.21
N ASN A 25 -27.35 16.20 19.50
CA ASN A 25 -26.39 16.99 20.28
C ASN A 25 -24.94 16.74 19.84
N ARG A 26 -24.59 15.48 19.54
CA ARG A 26 -23.27 15.12 18.99
C ARG A 26 -23.05 15.74 17.62
N GLU A 27 -24.03 15.65 16.73
CA GLU A 27 -23.96 16.24 15.39
C GLU A 27 -23.77 17.76 15.44
N ASN A 28 -24.49 18.44 16.34
CA ASN A 28 -24.35 19.88 16.56
C ASN A 28 -22.96 20.24 17.08
N GLN A 29 -22.39 19.46 18.01
CA GLN A 29 -21.03 19.66 18.51
C GLN A 29 -20.00 19.51 17.39
N VAL A 30 -20.08 18.45 16.57
CA VAL A 30 -19.18 18.26 15.44
C VAL A 30 -19.24 19.44 14.47
N ARG A 31 -20.46 19.87 14.13
CA ARG A 31 -20.68 21.02 13.24
C ARG A 31 -20.10 22.31 13.81
N GLU A 32 -20.29 22.57 15.08
CA GLU A 32 -19.77 23.79 15.74
C GLU A 32 -18.22 23.81 15.71
N GLN A 33 -17.59 22.70 16.05
CA GLN A 33 -16.13 22.62 16.02
C GLN A 33 -15.58 22.69 14.59
N SER A 34 -16.25 22.10 13.61
CA SER A 34 -15.87 22.21 12.21
C SER A 34 -15.92 23.67 11.71
N ILE A 35 -16.99 24.41 12.05
CA ILE A 35 -17.11 25.85 11.70
C ILE A 35 -16.01 26.66 12.38
N LYS A 36 -15.67 26.36 13.63
CA LYS A 36 -14.58 27.03 14.36
C LYS A 36 -13.24 26.84 13.67
N TYR A 37 -12.93 25.60 13.26
CA TYR A 37 -11.71 25.30 12.53
C TYR A 37 -11.67 25.99 11.16
N GLN A 38 -12.77 25.95 10.41
CA GLN A 38 -12.90 26.62 9.11
C GLN A 38 -12.66 28.14 9.23
N ARG A 39 -13.20 28.79 10.26
CA ARG A 39 -12.96 30.22 10.51
C ARG A 39 -11.51 30.51 10.83
N LEU A 40 -10.86 29.66 11.63
CA LEU A 40 -9.43 29.79 11.95
C LEU A 40 -8.60 29.77 10.66
N MET A 41 -8.84 28.80 9.78
CA MET A 41 -8.12 28.68 8.50
C MET A 41 -8.34 29.92 7.62
N ALA A 42 -9.57 30.42 7.54
CA ALA A 42 -9.88 31.62 6.80
C ALA A 42 -9.19 32.89 7.36
N TYR A 43 -9.08 33.01 8.68
CA TYR A 43 -8.33 34.11 9.29
C TYR A 43 -6.82 34.02 9.06
N ILE A 44 -6.25 32.81 9.10
CA ILE A 44 -4.84 32.59 8.79
C ILE A 44 -4.56 33.00 7.34
N ASP A 45 -5.38 32.54 6.40
CA ASP A 45 -5.23 32.87 4.98
C ASP A 45 -5.35 34.38 4.70
N ALA A 46 -6.28 35.05 5.38
CA ALA A 46 -6.58 36.46 5.13
C ALA A 46 -5.63 37.44 5.85
N PHE A 47 -5.10 37.07 7.02
CA PHE A 47 -4.46 38.04 7.92
C PHE A 47 -3.05 37.65 8.38
N TYR A 48 -2.56 36.44 8.08
CA TYR A 48 -1.20 36.09 8.44
C TYR A 48 -0.18 36.85 7.58
N VAL A 49 0.94 37.23 8.18
CA VAL A 49 1.93 38.13 7.55
C VAL A 49 2.62 37.49 6.33
N ASP A 50 2.83 36.17 6.36
CA ASP A 50 3.47 35.41 5.30
C ASP A 50 2.48 34.50 4.58
N THR A 51 2.83 34.07 3.36
CA THR A 51 2.05 33.06 2.63
C THR A 51 2.10 31.72 3.34
N VAL A 52 0.95 31.16 3.68
CA VAL A 52 0.81 29.87 4.40
C VAL A 52 0.38 28.76 3.44
N ASN A 53 1.03 27.61 3.55
CA ASN A 53 0.55 26.39 2.90
C ASN A 53 -0.60 25.80 3.74
N LEU A 54 -1.84 26.11 3.35
CA LEU A 54 -3.04 25.67 4.08
C LEU A 54 -3.21 24.14 4.07
N GLN A 55 -2.78 23.46 3.00
CA GLN A 55 -2.83 22.00 2.93
C GLN A 55 -1.94 21.40 4.02
N LYS A 56 -0.66 21.81 4.07
CA LYS A 56 0.28 21.34 5.07
C LYS A 56 -0.21 21.63 6.49
N LEU A 57 -0.73 22.82 6.75
CA LEU A 57 -1.26 23.21 8.06
C LEU A 57 -2.45 22.33 8.46
N THR A 58 -3.31 21.96 7.50
CA THR A 58 -4.44 21.05 7.74
C THR A 58 -3.96 19.64 8.06
N GLU A 59 -2.99 19.12 7.31
CA GLU A 59 -2.41 17.80 7.54
C GLU A 59 -1.73 17.71 8.91
N ASP A 60 -0.92 18.72 9.27
CA ASP A 60 -0.27 18.82 10.58
C ASP A 60 -1.33 18.82 11.73
N ALA A 61 -2.46 19.52 11.54
CA ALA A 61 -3.54 19.54 12.52
C ALA A 61 -4.26 18.18 12.63
N ILE A 62 -4.49 17.49 11.52
CA ILE A 62 -5.06 16.13 11.50
C ILE A 62 -4.13 15.16 12.22
N ILE A 63 -2.84 15.18 11.89
CA ILE A 63 -1.82 14.33 12.54
C ILE A 63 -1.84 14.55 14.05
N LYS A 64 -1.85 15.83 14.48
CA LYS A 64 -1.90 16.16 15.91
C LYS A 64 -3.18 15.67 16.58
N ALA A 65 -4.33 15.84 15.95
CA ALA A 65 -5.62 15.38 16.48
C ALA A 65 -5.67 13.85 16.64
N LEU A 66 -5.14 13.11 15.67
CA LEU A 66 -5.10 11.64 15.72
C LEU A 66 -4.10 11.13 16.76
N SER A 67 -2.96 11.80 16.90
CA SER A 67 -1.94 11.43 17.91
C SER A 67 -2.43 11.51 19.35
N ASP A 68 -3.50 12.28 19.61
CA ASP A 68 -4.12 12.40 20.94
C ASP A 68 -5.16 11.29 21.22
N LEU A 69 -5.49 10.44 20.23
CA LEU A 69 -6.44 9.34 20.40
C LEU A 69 -5.73 8.06 20.87
N ASP A 70 -4.93 7.45 19.99
CA ASP A 70 -4.21 6.21 20.25
C ASP A 70 -3.04 6.03 19.25
N PRO A 71 -2.07 5.12 19.53
CA PRO A 71 -0.91 4.92 18.65
C PRO A 71 -1.23 4.31 17.27
N HIS A 72 -2.42 3.75 17.08
CA HIS A 72 -2.83 3.12 15.83
C HIS A 72 -3.61 4.08 14.91
N SER A 73 -4.08 5.21 15.47
CA SER A 73 -4.77 6.24 14.71
C SER A 73 -3.73 7.16 14.05
N VAL A 74 -3.44 6.89 12.77
CA VAL A 74 -2.46 7.66 11.99
C VAL A 74 -3.11 8.24 10.73
N TYR A 75 -2.64 9.40 10.30
CA TYR A 75 -2.94 9.97 9.00
C TYR A 75 -1.84 9.57 8.02
N ILE A 76 -2.24 9.00 6.91
CA ILE A 76 -1.35 8.61 5.81
C ILE A 76 -1.72 9.47 4.62
N THR A 77 -0.78 10.19 4.04
CA THR A 77 -1.00 11.01 2.86
C THR A 77 -1.31 10.14 1.64
N LYS A 78 -1.91 10.72 0.60
CA LYS A 78 -2.19 9.99 -0.64
C LYS A 78 -0.92 9.39 -1.23
N GLU A 79 0.16 10.16 -1.25
CA GLU A 79 1.47 9.74 -1.76
C GLU A 79 2.02 8.55 -0.97
N GLU A 80 1.91 8.57 0.36
CA GLU A 80 2.33 7.47 1.22
C GLU A 80 1.45 6.22 1.03
N VAL A 81 0.13 6.39 0.85
CA VAL A 81 -0.79 5.29 0.52
C VAL A 81 -0.41 4.65 -0.80
N ASP A 82 -0.14 5.46 -1.83
CA ASP A 82 0.27 4.97 -3.15
C ASP A 82 1.61 4.20 -3.04
N GLU A 83 2.60 4.71 -2.29
CA GLU A 83 3.88 4.03 -2.04
C GLU A 83 3.71 2.71 -1.25
N MET A 84 2.81 2.68 -0.26
CA MET A 84 2.54 1.47 0.55
C MET A 84 1.78 0.40 -0.23
N ASN A 85 0.85 0.81 -1.10
CA ASN A 85 0.03 -0.12 -1.89
C ASN A 85 0.77 -0.66 -3.11
N GLU A 86 1.75 0.05 -3.65
CA GLU A 86 2.48 -0.35 -4.84
C GLU A 86 3.02 -1.80 -4.80
N PRO A 87 3.67 -2.27 -3.71
CA PRO A 87 4.09 -3.67 -3.61
C PRO A 87 2.93 -4.67 -3.55
N LEU A 88 1.73 -4.19 -3.20
CA LEU A 88 0.52 -5.00 -3.09
C LEU A 88 -0.29 -5.05 -4.39
N GLU A 89 -0.03 -4.15 -5.34
CA GLU A 89 -0.65 -4.16 -6.67
C GLU A 89 0.03 -5.13 -7.67
N GLY A 90 1.04 -5.85 -7.20
CA GLY A 90 1.78 -6.83 -8.01
C GLY A 90 2.78 -6.21 -8.98
N GLY A 91 3.12 -4.92 -8.81
CA GLY A 91 4.14 -4.25 -9.60
C GLY A 91 3.95 -2.74 -9.71
N PHE A 92 4.93 -2.10 -10.30
CA PHE A 92 4.93 -0.66 -10.56
C PHE A 92 5.48 -0.36 -11.95
N PHE A 93 5.32 0.88 -12.41
CA PHE A 93 5.90 1.32 -13.67
C PHE A 93 7.19 2.11 -13.46
N GLY A 94 8.25 1.70 -14.14
CA GLY A 94 9.57 2.30 -13.99
C GLY A 94 10.61 1.70 -14.94
N ILE A 95 11.88 1.82 -14.57
CA ILE A 95 12.99 1.34 -15.41
C ILE A 95 13.49 -0.07 -15.06
N GLY A 96 13.12 -0.64 -13.89
CA GLY A 96 13.47 -2.02 -13.51
C GLY A 96 14.92 -2.20 -13.10
N ILE A 97 15.38 -1.43 -12.11
CA ILE A 97 16.69 -1.59 -11.48
C ILE A 97 16.56 -1.71 -9.96
N GLN A 98 17.49 -2.44 -9.36
CA GLN A 98 17.83 -2.33 -7.95
C GLN A 98 19.04 -1.42 -7.82
N PHE A 99 18.99 -0.47 -6.92
CA PHE A 99 20.06 0.51 -6.75
C PHE A 99 20.41 0.76 -5.29
N THR A 100 21.58 1.30 -5.08
CA THR A 100 22.00 1.88 -3.80
C THR A 100 22.66 3.22 -4.03
N ILE A 101 22.58 4.12 -3.04
CA ILE A 101 23.32 5.38 -3.09
C ILE A 101 24.70 5.15 -2.47
N LEU A 102 25.72 5.22 -3.28
CA LEU A 102 27.11 5.03 -2.86
C LEU A 102 27.92 6.29 -3.17
N ARG A 103 28.50 6.91 -2.12
CA ARG A 103 29.27 8.17 -2.24
C ARG A 103 28.51 9.22 -3.05
N ASP A 104 27.26 9.45 -2.64
CA ASP A 104 26.35 10.42 -3.25
C ASP A 104 26.13 10.23 -4.76
N THR A 105 26.21 8.98 -5.23
CA THR A 105 25.93 8.58 -6.61
C THR A 105 25.07 7.33 -6.61
N LEU A 106 24.12 7.26 -7.52
CA LEU A 106 23.24 6.12 -7.69
C LEU A 106 23.96 4.99 -8.43
N ALA A 107 24.25 3.89 -7.71
CA ALA A 107 24.87 2.70 -8.29
C ALA A 107 23.82 1.62 -8.55
N VAL A 108 23.78 1.08 -9.77
CA VAL A 108 22.93 -0.03 -10.16
C VAL A 108 23.50 -1.32 -9.57
N VAL A 109 22.73 -1.97 -8.68
CA VAL A 109 23.13 -3.23 -8.03
C VAL A 109 22.68 -4.42 -8.86
N ALA A 110 21.45 -4.38 -9.39
CA ALA A 110 20.91 -5.42 -10.23
C ALA A 110 19.89 -4.85 -11.23
N ILE A 111 19.68 -5.56 -12.31
CA ILE A 111 18.68 -5.27 -13.33
C ILE A 111 17.57 -6.31 -13.22
N VAL A 112 16.31 -5.88 -13.34
CA VAL A 112 15.19 -6.81 -13.40
C VAL A 112 15.20 -7.53 -14.75
N PRO A 113 15.28 -8.87 -14.76
CA PRO A 113 15.30 -9.64 -16.01
C PRO A 113 14.06 -9.39 -16.86
N GLY A 114 14.25 -9.22 -18.17
CA GLY A 114 13.19 -8.87 -19.12
C GLY A 114 12.67 -7.44 -19.00
N GLY A 115 13.20 -6.66 -18.07
CA GLY A 115 12.77 -5.31 -17.76
C GLY A 115 13.26 -4.25 -18.75
N PRO A 116 12.75 -3.00 -18.62
CA PRO A 116 13.10 -1.89 -19.50
C PRO A 116 14.60 -1.57 -19.53
N SER A 117 15.28 -1.59 -18.39
CA SER A 117 16.72 -1.29 -18.29
C SER A 117 17.58 -2.34 -18.97
N GLU A 118 17.23 -3.63 -18.85
CA GLU A 118 17.93 -4.69 -19.57
C GLU A 118 17.83 -4.50 -21.09
N LYS A 119 16.61 -4.22 -21.58
CA LYS A 119 16.36 -3.97 -23.01
C LYS A 119 17.10 -2.75 -23.53
N ALA A 120 17.32 -1.77 -22.68
CA ALA A 120 18.09 -0.56 -23.01
C ALA A 120 19.61 -0.77 -22.93
N GLY A 121 20.10 -1.88 -22.32
CA GLY A 121 21.53 -2.20 -22.20
C GLY A 121 22.21 -1.65 -20.95
N LEU A 122 21.43 -1.28 -19.90
CA LEU A 122 22.00 -1.00 -18.58
C LEU A 122 22.57 -2.29 -17.98
N MET A 123 23.57 -2.14 -17.12
CA MET A 123 24.23 -3.26 -16.44
C MET A 123 24.41 -3.00 -14.95
N ALA A 124 24.50 -4.08 -14.17
CA ALA A 124 24.95 -3.97 -12.80
C ALA A 124 26.35 -3.35 -12.73
N GLY A 125 26.58 -2.45 -11.79
CA GLY A 125 27.81 -1.66 -11.67
C GLY A 125 27.77 -0.29 -12.37
N ASP A 126 26.77 -0.01 -13.22
CA ASP A 126 26.56 1.30 -13.79
C ASP A 126 26.27 2.35 -12.70
N ARG A 127 26.78 3.54 -12.89
CA ARG A 127 26.53 4.67 -11.98
C ARG A 127 25.70 5.71 -12.71
N ILE A 128 24.44 5.87 -12.28
CA ILE A 128 23.55 6.88 -12.87
C ILE A 128 23.94 8.24 -12.31
N VAL A 129 24.32 9.15 -13.18
CA VAL A 129 24.80 10.50 -12.86
C VAL A 129 23.80 11.58 -13.25
N SER A 130 22.92 11.32 -14.22
CA SER A 130 21.86 12.25 -14.60
C SER A 130 20.57 11.54 -14.99
N VAL A 131 19.44 12.24 -14.81
CA VAL A 131 18.10 11.81 -15.23
C VAL A 131 17.44 12.98 -15.94
N ASP A 132 16.94 12.75 -17.17
CA ASP A 132 16.30 13.75 -18.03
C ASP A 132 17.13 15.04 -18.20
N GLY A 133 18.47 14.89 -18.23
CA GLY A 133 19.43 15.99 -18.38
C GLY A 133 19.78 16.70 -17.07
N GLU A 134 19.12 16.41 -15.97
CA GLU A 134 19.48 16.94 -14.65
C GLU A 134 20.56 16.06 -14.00
N ASN A 135 21.68 16.67 -13.60
CA ASN A 135 22.70 15.97 -12.81
C ASN A 135 22.15 15.62 -11.43
N ILE A 136 22.19 14.33 -11.07
CA ILE A 136 21.74 13.81 -9.78
C ILE A 136 22.88 13.36 -8.85
N ALA A 137 24.11 13.28 -9.36
CA ALA A 137 25.28 12.95 -8.57
C ALA A 137 25.71 14.14 -7.70
N GLY A 138 26.12 13.90 -6.45
CA GLY A 138 26.54 14.94 -5.51
C GLY A 138 25.40 15.81 -4.94
N LYS A 139 24.14 15.43 -5.15
CA LYS A 139 22.94 16.21 -4.73
C LYS A 139 22.34 15.76 -3.42
N LYS A 140 22.89 14.74 -2.75
CA LYS A 140 22.38 14.12 -1.51
C LYS A 140 20.90 13.71 -1.61
N LEU A 141 20.48 13.21 -2.77
CA LEU A 141 19.11 12.77 -2.99
C LEU A 141 18.77 11.57 -2.09
N SER A 142 17.56 11.56 -1.57
CA SER A 142 16.99 10.42 -0.88
C SER A 142 16.59 9.32 -1.87
N ASN A 143 16.44 8.08 -1.38
CA ASN A 143 15.91 6.97 -2.19
C ASN A 143 14.54 7.29 -2.79
N THR A 144 13.68 7.98 -2.06
CA THR A 144 12.34 8.38 -2.53
C THR A 144 12.43 9.36 -3.69
N GLU A 145 13.31 10.38 -3.61
CA GLU A 145 13.50 11.35 -4.70
C GLU A 145 14.05 10.69 -5.96
N VAL A 146 14.98 9.74 -5.81
CA VAL A 146 15.50 8.96 -6.92
C VAL A 146 14.39 8.13 -7.57
N ARG A 147 13.60 7.41 -6.75
CA ARG A 147 12.47 6.62 -7.26
C ARG A 147 11.47 7.47 -8.02
N LYS A 148 11.10 8.65 -7.51
CA LYS A 148 10.17 9.58 -8.19
C LYS A 148 10.64 9.99 -9.58
N ARG A 149 11.96 10.14 -9.79
CA ARG A 149 12.52 10.48 -11.11
C ARG A 149 12.55 9.29 -12.08
N LEU A 150 12.80 8.10 -11.59
CA LEU A 150 12.93 6.89 -12.42
C LEU A 150 11.58 6.22 -12.72
N LYS A 151 10.59 6.34 -11.82
CA LYS A 151 9.21 5.92 -12.05
C LYS A 151 8.48 6.86 -12.99
N GLY A 152 7.31 6.45 -13.47
CA GLY A 152 6.41 7.25 -14.28
C GLY A 152 5.43 6.37 -15.04
N GLU A 153 4.55 6.97 -15.81
CA GLU A 153 3.53 6.26 -16.57
C GLU A 153 4.14 5.27 -17.58
N GLU A 154 3.43 4.16 -17.81
CA GLU A 154 3.84 3.15 -18.78
C GLU A 154 4.03 3.76 -20.18
N GLY A 155 5.09 3.32 -20.87
CA GLY A 155 5.41 3.78 -22.22
C GLY A 155 6.09 5.15 -22.29
N THR A 156 6.18 5.91 -21.18
CA THR A 156 6.94 7.16 -21.16
C THR A 156 8.45 6.90 -21.20
N ILE A 157 9.21 7.84 -21.73
CA ILE A 157 10.66 7.73 -21.89
C ILE A 157 11.34 8.52 -20.78
N VAL A 158 12.34 7.91 -20.15
CA VAL A 158 13.32 8.60 -19.31
C VAL A 158 14.71 8.51 -19.94
N LYS A 159 15.46 9.60 -19.92
CA LYS A 159 16.86 9.64 -20.37
C LYS A 159 17.75 9.52 -19.14
N VAL A 160 18.66 8.56 -19.16
CA VAL A 160 19.56 8.28 -18.04
C VAL A 160 21.00 8.38 -18.50
N GLY A 161 21.74 9.34 -17.94
CA GLY A 161 23.18 9.44 -18.15
C GLY A 161 23.91 8.57 -17.13
N VAL A 162 24.82 7.75 -17.61
CA VAL A 162 25.50 6.70 -16.86
C VAL A 162 27.01 6.81 -17.00
N LEU A 163 27.71 6.64 -15.90
CA LEU A 163 29.17 6.42 -15.90
C LEU A 163 29.41 4.92 -15.73
N ARG A 164 29.94 4.27 -16.79
CA ARG A 164 30.35 2.87 -16.81
C ARG A 164 31.89 2.80 -16.88
N GLY A 165 32.54 2.41 -15.78
CA GLY A 165 33.98 2.53 -15.65
C GLY A 165 34.42 4.00 -15.73
N HIS A 166 34.97 4.43 -16.86
CA HIS A 166 35.40 5.81 -17.13
C HIS A 166 34.64 6.45 -18.30
N GLU A 167 33.68 5.77 -18.89
CA GLU A 167 32.93 6.23 -20.06
C GLU A 167 31.55 6.76 -19.65
N ASN A 168 31.18 7.92 -20.19
CA ASN A 168 29.83 8.46 -20.09
C ASN A 168 28.96 7.91 -21.22
N MET A 169 27.80 7.39 -20.88
CA MET A 169 26.84 6.80 -21.81
C MET A 169 25.45 7.33 -21.52
N ASP A 170 24.67 7.56 -22.57
CA ASP A 170 23.26 7.96 -22.43
C ASP A 170 22.34 6.84 -22.89
N PHE A 171 21.35 6.54 -22.05
CA PHE A 171 20.32 5.53 -22.32
C PHE A 171 18.95 6.19 -22.38
N ARG A 172 18.15 5.77 -23.37
CA ARG A 172 16.72 6.09 -23.46
C ARG A 172 15.95 4.85 -23.05
N ILE A 173 15.27 4.93 -21.91
CA ILE A 173 14.56 3.80 -21.34
C ILE A 173 13.06 4.08 -21.42
N ILE A 174 12.33 3.17 -22.07
CA ILE A 174 10.87 3.22 -22.08
C ILE A 174 10.39 2.57 -20.79
N ARG A 175 9.70 3.33 -19.92
CA ARG A 175 9.15 2.78 -18.67
C ARG A 175 8.15 1.68 -18.95
N GLY A 176 8.22 0.62 -18.18
CA GLY A 176 7.29 -0.51 -18.30
C GLY A 176 6.95 -1.10 -16.94
N LYS A 177 6.03 -2.05 -16.94
CA LYS A 177 5.61 -2.73 -15.70
C LYS A 177 6.77 -3.57 -15.15
N ILE A 178 7.11 -3.34 -13.90
CA ILE A 178 8.10 -4.09 -13.14
C ILE A 178 7.33 -4.98 -12.17
N PRO A 179 7.28 -6.31 -12.38
CA PRO A 179 6.50 -7.19 -11.53
C PRO A 179 7.11 -7.28 -10.13
N ILE A 180 6.24 -7.35 -9.15
CA ILE A 180 6.58 -7.68 -7.76
C ILE A 180 5.80 -8.94 -7.40
N TYR A 181 6.50 -10.05 -7.28
CA TYR A 181 5.88 -11.33 -6.98
C TYR A 181 5.58 -11.47 -5.48
N SER A 182 4.52 -12.19 -5.18
CA SER A 182 4.13 -12.59 -3.82
C SER A 182 4.85 -13.85 -3.39
N ILE A 183 5.19 -14.72 -4.35
CA ILE A 183 5.81 -16.00 -4.13
C ILE A 183 7.30 -15.89 -4.43
N ASP A 184 8.13 -16.03 -3.38
CA ASP A 184 9.59 -15.97 -3.48
C ASP A 184 10.21 -17.29 -3.93
N ALA A 185 9.59 -18.42 -3.60
CA ALA A 185 10.09 -19.74 -3.93
C ALA A 185 8.97 -20.78 -4.10
N THR A 186 9.13 -21.66 -5.10
CA THR A 186 8.23 -22.80 -5.37
C THR A 186 9.06 -23.98 -5.87
N TYR A 187 9.10 -25.08 -5.10
CA TYR A 187 9.83 -26.29 -5.47
C TYR A 187 9.31 -27.53 -4.72
N MET A 188 9.64 -28.73 -5.22
CA MET A 188 9.42 -29.98 -4.50
C MET A 188 10.54 -30.16 -3.48
N LEU A 189 10.18 -30.32 -2.20
CA LEU A 189 11.13 -30.62 -1.11
C LEU A 189 11.57 -32.07 -1.16
N ASP A 190 10.63 -32.98 -1.49
CA ASP A 190 10.84 -34.39 -1.73
C ASP A 190 9.90 -34.89 -2.85
N LYS A 191 9.67 -36.21 -2.97
CA LYS A 191 8.83 -36.79 -4.04
C LYS A 191 7.35 -36.45 -3.93
N THR A 192 6.88 -36.05 -2.74
CA THR A 192 5.47 -35.83 -2.46
C THR A 192 5.17 -34.49 -1.80
N THR A 193 6.16 -33.81 -1.24
CA THR A 193 6.01 -32.59 -0.48
C THR A 193 6.43 -31.38 -1.32
N GLY A 194 5.48 -30.51 -1.62
CA GLY A 194 5.72 -29.21 -2.24
C GLY A 194 5.98 -28.13 -1.19
N TYR A 195 6.78 -27.13 -1.56
CA TYR A 195 7.07 -25.96 -0.75
C TYR A 195 6.76 -24.68 -1.53
N ILE A 196 6.00 -23.79 -0.90
CA ILE A 196 5.71 -22.44 -1.41
C ILE A 196 6.04 -21.42 -0.32
N LYS A 197 6.93 -20.46 -0.63
CA LYS A 197 7.19 -19.31 0.24
C LYS A 197 6.42 -18.10 -0.24
N LEU A 198 5.50 -17.62 0.59
CA LEU A 198 4.66 -16.46 0.33
C LEU A 198 5.10 -15.29 1.21
N SER A 199 5.66 -14.24 0.61
CA SER A 199 6.23 -13.08 1.33
C SER A 199 5.23 -11.95 1.59
N ARG A 200 4.11 -11.93 0.85
CA ARG A 200 3.03 -10.91 0.99
C ARG A 200 1.72 -11.40 0.41
N PHE A 201 0.65 -10.69 0.72
CA PHE A 201 -0.67 -10.90 0.12
C PHE A 201 -0.99 -9.73 -0.83
N ALA A 202 -0.57 -9.81 -2.08
CA ALA A 202 -0.80 -8.83 -3.13
C ALA A 202 -2.05 -9.17 -3.97
N ALA A 203 -2.44 -8.28 -4.86
CA ALA A 203 -3.57 -8.51 -5.78
C ALA A 203 -3.35 -9.72 -6.70
N THR A 204 -2.09 -10.03 -7.03
CA THR A 204 -1.69 -11.14 -7.90
C THR A 204 -1.48 -12.46 -7.15
N THR A 205 -1.57 -12.46 -5.82
CA THR A 205 -1.17 -13.61 -4.98
C THR A 205 -1.98 -14.87 -5.26
N ILE A 206 -3.30 -14.74 -5.49
CA ILE A 206 -4.16 -15.90 -5.77
C ILE A 206 -3.73 -16.59 -7.07
N ASP A 207 -3.56 -15.81 -8.13
CA ASP A 207 -3.13 -16.33 -9.45
C ASP A 207 -1.76 -16.99 -9.38
N GLU A 208 -0.80 -16.34 -8.69
CA GLU A 208 0.54 -16.88 -8.46
C GLU A 208 0.51 -18.18 -7.66
N PHE A 209 -0.33 -18.26 -6.63
CA PHE A 209 -0.49 -19.44 -5.80
C PHE A 209 -1.12 -20.60 -6.57
N GLU A 210 -2.18 -20.34 -7.35
CA GLU A 210 -2.79 -21.36 -8.20
C GLU A 210 -1.79 -21.94 -9.22
N GLU A 211 -1.01 -21.08 -9.88
CA GLU A 211 0.02 -21.49 -10.81
C GLU A 211 1.09 -22.33 -10.12
N ALA A 212 1.55 -21.91 -8.94
CA ALA A 212 2.52 -22.62 -8.14
C ALA A 212 2.01 -24.01 -7.72
N VAL A 213 0.78 -24.10 -7.22
CA VAL A 213 0.14 -25.38 -6.84
C VAL A 213 -0.02 -26.31 -8.04
N LYS A 214 -0.52 -25.82 -9.17
CA LYS A 214 -0.63 -26.58 -10.42
C LYS A 214 0.71 -27.17 -10.87
N LYS A 215 1.77 -26.35 -10.80
CA LYS A 215 3.15 -26.77 -11.13
C LYS A 215 3.65 -27.88 -10.22
N LEU A 216 3.43 -27.76 -8.90
CA LEU A 216 3.86 -28.76 -7.92
C LEU A 216 3.04 -30.05 -8.02
N GLN A 217 1.73 -29.95 -8.25
CA GLN A 217 0.86 -31.12 -8.47
C GLN A 217 1.28 -31.91 -9.71
N ALA A 218 1.66 -31.22 -10.79
CA ALA A 218 2.20 -31.88 -11.99
C ALA A 218 3.51 -32.64 -11.73
N GLN A 219 4.25 -32.28 -10.65
CA GLN A 219 5.47 -32.97 -10.20
C GLN A 219 5.19 -34.08 -9.17
N GLY A 220 3.92 -34.31 -8.80
CA GLY A 220 3.52 -35.37 -7.88
C GLY A 220 3.29 -34.94 -6.44
N MET A 221 3.13 -33.62 -6.18
CA MET A 221 2.83 -33.10 -4.84
C MET A 221 1.53 -33.69 -4.29
N LYS A 222 1.59 -34.13 -3.04
CA LYS A 222 0.44 -34.58 -2.23
C LYS A 222 0.27 -33.72 -0.98
N ASP A 223 1.38 -33.26 -0.42
CA ASP A 223 1.44 -32.45 0.79
C ASP A 223 2.07 -31.09 0.48
N LEU A 224 1.59 -30.03 1.11
CA LEU A 224 2.07 -28.66 0.90
C LEU A 224 2.60 -28.06 2.20
N ILE A 225 3.80 -27.52 2.15
CA ILE A 225 4.32 -26.59 3.16
C ILE A 225 4.14 -25.17 2.60
N LEU A 226 3.25 -24.41 3.22
CA LEU A 226 3.09 -22.98 2.96
C LEU A 226 3.87 -22.17 4.00
N ASP A 227 4.98 -21.58 3.58
CA ASP A 227 5.84 -20.77 4.45
C ASP A 227 5.43 -19.30 4.41
N LEU A 228 5.00 -18.79 5.56
CA LEU A 228 4.61 -17.39 5.80
C LEU A 228 5.64 -16.65 6.67
N GLN A 229 6.84 -17.19 6.87
CA GLN A 229 7.88 -16.52 7.63
C GLN A 229 8.26 -15.20 6.95
N THR A 230 8.31 -14.13 7.73
CA THR A 230 8.56 -12.76 7.26
C THR A 230 7.46 -12.17 6.36
N ASN A 231 6.29 -12.82 6.23
CA ASN A 231 5.15 -12.25 5.54
C ASN A 231 4.57 -11.10 6.38
N GLY A 232 4.62 -9.89 5.84
CA GLY A 232 4.12 -8.66 6.51
C GLY A 232 2.60 -8.47 6.39
N GLY A 233 1.88 -9.38 5.72
CA GLY A 233 0.45 -9.22 5.42
C GLY A 233 0.19 -8.68 4.01
N GLY A 234 -0.90 -7.91 3.87
CA GLY A 234 -1.33 -7.32 2.61
C GLY A 234 -2.85 -7.31 2.47
N TYR A 235 -3.37 -7.57 1.29
CA TYR A 235 -4.82 -7.58 1.06
C TYR A 235 -5.51 -8.76 1.74
N MET A 236 -6.48 -8.46 2.60
CA MET A 236 -7.29 -9.46 3.29
C MET A 236 -8.02 -10.38 2.29
N GLY A 237 -8.51 -9.84 1.17
CA GLY A 237 -9.14 -10.64 0.11
C GLY A 237 -8.22 -11.71 -0.48
N ALA A 238 -6.93 -11.41 -0.66
CA ALA A 238 -5.94 -12.37 -1.14
C ALA A 238 -5.69 -13.48 -0.09
N ALA A 239 -5.60 -13.12 1.20
CA ALA A 239 -5.45 -14.10 2.27
C ALA A 239 -6.67 -15.02 2.39
N ILE A 240 -7.87 -14.48 2.24
CA ILE A 240 -9.13 -15.26 2.22
C ILE A 240 -9.13 -16.20 1.02
N GLY A 241 -8.77 -15.72 -0.18
CA GLY A 241 -8.70 -16.57 -1.37
C GLY A 241 -7.73 -17.74 -1.21
N ILE A 242 -6.55 -17.52 -0.62
CA ILE A 242 -5.61 -18.62 -0.31
C ILE A 242 -6.21 -19.59 0.71
N ALA A 243 -6.84 -19.08 1.79
CA ALA A 243 -7.47 -19.93 2.79
C ALA A 243 -8.60 -20.77 2.19
N ASP A 244 -9.38 -20.19 1.27
CA ASP A 244 -10.47 -20.87 0.57
C ASP A 244 -9.97 -22.03 -0.32
N HIS A 245 -8.84 -21.87 -0.99
CA HIS A 245 -8.19 -22.94 -1.74
C HIS A 245 -7.73 -24.13 -0.88
N LEU A 246 -7.54 -23.93 0.43
CA LEU A 246 -7.04 -24.93 1.37
C LEU A 246 -8.16 -25.54 2.24
N LEU A 247 -9.38 -24.98 2.20
CA LEU A 247 -10.49 -25.39 3.07
C LEU A 247 -11.61 -26.02 2.24
N ASP A 248 -12.11 -27.16 2.69
CA ASP A 248 -13.27 -27.81 2.09
C ASP A 248 -14.60 -27.25 2.63
N GLY A 249 -15.57 -27.03 1.74
CA GLY A 249 -16.94 -26.65 2.08
C GLY A 249 -17.06 -25.20 2.56
N ARG A 250 -18.25 -24.83 3.06
CA ARG A 250 -18.53 -23.48 3.55
C ARG A 250 -18.06 -23.32 4.98
N LYS A 251 -17.00 -22.53 5.19
CA LYS A 251 -16.46 -22.22 6.50
C LYS A 251 -16.31 -20.72 6.70
N MET A 252 -16.49 -20.26 7.94
CA MET A 252 -16.18 -18.87 8.26
C MET A 252 -14.65 -18.74 8.37
N ILE A 253 -14.05 -17.91 7.52
CA ILE A 253 -12.61 -17.66 7.51
C ILE A 253 -12.29 -16.51 8.46
N VAL A 254 -13.00 -15.38 8.34
CA VAL A 254 -12.78 -14.18 9.16
C VAL A 254 -14.05 -13.37 9.31
N TYR A 255 -14.16 -12.64 10.42
CA TYR A 255 -15.19 -11.62 10.59
C TYR A 255 -14.60 -10.37 11.26
N THR A 256 -15.23 -9.23 10.99
CA THR A 256 -15.00 -7.99 11.72
C THR A 256 -16.24 -7.66 12.54
N ASP A 257 -16.05 -7.15 13.73
CA ASP A 257 -17.13 -6.73 14.63
C ASP A 257 -16.79 -5.35 15.20
N GLY A 258 -17.73 -4.44 15.14
CA GLY A 258 -17.53 -3.06 15.58
C GLY A 258 -18.74 -2.53 16.33
N VAL A 259 -18.50 -1.73 17.35
CA VAL A 259 -19.55 -1.16 18.22
C VAL A 259 -20.64 -0.41 17.41
N ASN A 260 -20.25 0.24 16.32
CA ASN A 260 -21.17 1.06 15.51
C ASN A 260 -21.38 0.53 14.07
N SER A 261 -20.67 -0.51 13.65
CA SER A 261 -20.72 -1.00 12.27
C SER A 261 -21.39 -2.37 12.10
N GLY A 262 -21.74 -3.02 13.21
CA GLY A 262 -22.24 -4.38 13.18
C GLY A 262 -21.19 -5.41 12.73
N ARG A 263 -21.58 -6.67 12.76
CA ARG A 263 -20.70 -7.78 12.37
C ARG A 263 -20.72 -7.97 10.86
N LEU A 264 -19.55 -7.83 10.22
CA LEU A 264 -19.32 -8.24 8.84
C LEU A 264 -18.55 -9.56 8.85
N SER A 265 -19.11 -10.62 8.28
CA SER A 265 -18.46 -11.94 8.16
C SER A 265 -18.17 -12.23 6.69
N LEU A 266 -16.96 -12.72 6.42
CA LEU A 266 -16.56 -13.26 5.14
C LEU A 266 -16.52 -14.79 5.25
N ILE A 267 -17.43 -15.43 4.52
CA ILE A 267 -17.65 -16.88 4.51
C ILE A 267 -17.39 -17.34 3.08
N HIS A 268 -16.66 -18.41 2.96
CA HIS A 268 -16.55 -19.10 1.67
C HIS A 268 -16.90 -20.57 1.76
#